data_01261772552f82084e72f26ef9ce00ef
#
_entry.id   01261772552f82084e72f26ef9ce00ef
#
_cell.length_a   1.000
_cell.length_b   1.000
_cell.length_c   1.000
_cell.angle_alpha   90.00
_cell.angle_beta   90.00
_cell.angle_gamma   90.00
#
_symmetry.space_group_name_H-M   'P 1'
#
loop_
_entity.id
_entity.type
_entity.pdbx_description
1 polymer ?
#
loop_
_entity_poly.entity_id
_entity_poly.type
_entity_poly.pdbx_seq_one_letter_code
_entity_poly.pdbx_strand_id
1 'polypeptide(L)'
;MTVLIVAAVVMPPLVRAQPHHVQGQVEGPMFHTLAEAYKYRVEHKDQPVVPQGVNDPDCRVTPQHKQAVVLVHGTDTTMYADYSQLGAAIAQAGWCTYGFDYGAGPAPDKGFGWAPIEQSAEQLDQAVAAARRSSGAESVVFVGFSQGATVTRYWMHSDPAHAAATHKWIGLASPTRGGNFYGLAHLAQTFPWLHDVVGSFGLLSPALNELMTDSEFNQRLNTPAETVPGVRHVTISTRFDEMMPEGHNAAIRAGQNADVDNIVVQDVCPDNHGGHMFMTYNPTVIDLVLSELGAVSRDRVRCAPAPLGYSMPDVMLFDAPRKLLGGTDRPTPVDISTM
;
A
#
# COMPACT_ATOMS: atom_id res chain seq x y z
N MET A 1 34.55 11.85 57.45
CA MET A 1 34.44 11.60 55.97
C MET A 1 33.62 10.35 55.79
N THR A 2 32.35 10.50 55.48
CA THR A 2 31.43 9.37 55.27
C THR A 2 31.31 9.16 53.75
N VAL A 3 31.81 8.01 53.25
CA VAL A 3 31.71 7.64 51.84
C VAL A 3 30.35 7.03 51.58
N LEU A 4 29.55 7.72 50.77
CA LEU A 4 28.28 7.17 50.23
C LEU A 4 28.62 6.29 49.03
N ILE A 5 28.37 4.97 49.13
CA ILE A 5 28.45 4.04 48.04
C ILE A 5 27.05 4.07 47.35
N VAL A 6 26.96 4.63 46.16
CA VAL A 6 25.78 4.56 45.29
C VAL A 6 25.86 3.25 44.52
N ALA A 7 24.99 2.29 44.87
CA ALA A 7 24.83 1.06 44.09
C ALA A 7 24.01 1.36 42.85
N ALA A 8 24.63 1.23 41.66
CA ALA A 8 23.93 1.30 40.40
C ALA A 8 23.10 0.02 40.18
N VAL A 9 21.78 0.15 40.16
CA VAL A 9 20.86 -0.92 39.79
C VAL A 9 20.93 -1.08 38.29
N VAL A 10 21.63 -2.11 37.80
CA VAL A 10 21.60 -2.52 36.41
C VAL A 10 20.29 -3.24 36.16
N MET A 11 19.36 -2.56 35.50
CA MET A 11 18.15 -3.22 34.99
C MET A 11 18.52 -4.21 33.88
N PRO A 12 18.01 -5.45 33.90
CA PRO A 12 18.21 -6.37 32.79
C PRO A 12 17.56 -5.79 31.52
N PRO A 13 18.14 -6.06 30.33
CA PRO A 13 17.53 -5.64 29.08
C PRO A 13 16.11 -6.25 28.99
N LEU A 14 15.12 -5.42 28.68
CA LEU A 14 13.78 -5.88 28.34
C LEU A 14 13.89 -6.83 27.15
N VAL A 15 13.81 -8.11 27.39
CA VAL A 15 13.62 -9.11 26.34
C VAL A 15 12.24 -8.84 25.73
N ARG A 16 12.23 -8.18 24.58
CA ARG A 16 11.02 -8.04 23.78
C ARG A 16 10.59 -9.46 23.40
N ALA A 17 9.42 -9.89 23.88
CA ALA A 17 8.83 -11.15 23.41
C ALA A 17 8.77 -11.10 21.89
N GLN A 18 9.21 -12.17 21.24
CA GLN A 18 9.08 -12.29 19.79
C GLN A 18 7.59 -12.30 19.45
N PRO A 19 7.11 -11.47 18.50
CA PRO A 19 5.71 -11.49 18.12
C PRO A 19 5.32 -12.88 17.65
N HIS A 20 4.19 -13.38 18.15
CA HIS A 20 3.59 -14.61 17.63
C HIS A 20 2.98 -14.29 16.26
N HIS A 21 3.52 -14.88 15.20
CA HIS A 21 2.98 -14.70 13.85
C HIS A 21 1.81 -15.65 13.58
N VAL A 22 0.92 -15.23 12.66
CA VAL A 22 -0.05 -16.14 12.03
C VAL A 22 0.69 -17.36 11.52
N GLN A 23 0.13 -18.55 11.76
CA GLN A 23 0.81 -19.81 11.50
C GLN A 23 1.41 -19.84 10.08
N GLY A 24 2.73 -19.93 10.00
CA GLY A 24 3.50 -20.01 8.76
C GLY A 24 4.00 -18.67 8.19
N GLN A 25 3.57 -17.50 8.70
CA GLN A 25 4.11 -16.21 8.27
C GLN A 25 5.49 -15.93 8.89
N VAL A 26 6.37 -15.27 8.13
CA VAL A 26 7.75 -14.92 8.55
C VAL A 26 7.97 -13.43 8.36
N GLU A 27 8.52 -12.76 9.35
CA GLU A 27 8.95 -11.38 9.19
C GLU A 27 10.19 -11.28 8.29
N GLY A 28 10.08 -10.44 7.26
CA GLY A 28 11.21 -10.06 6.42
C GLY A 28 11.94 -8.82 6.93
N PRO A 29 13.17 -8.57 6.46
CA PRO A 29 13.88 -7.34 6.77
C PRO A 29 13.21 -6.11 6.17
N MET A 30 13.46 -4.95 6.76
CA MET A 30 13.04 -3.67 6.22
C MET A 30 14.04 -3.23 5.13
N PHE A 31 13.52 -2.93 3.94
CA PHE A 31 14.31 -2.42 2.82
C PHE A 31 14.02 -0.95 2.56
N HIS A 32 14.87 -0.30 1.75
CA HIS A 32 14.74 1.11 1.39
C HIS A 32 14.29 1.35 -0.05
N THR A 33 14.19 0.28 -0.84
CA THR A 33 13.71 0.31 -2.22
C THR A 33 12.75 -0.85 -2.50
N LEU A 34 11.84 -0.63 -3.42
CA LEU A 34 10.92 -1.67 -3.90
C LEU A 34 11.70 -2.86 -4.50
N ALA A 35 12.74 -2.59 -5.29
CA ALA A 35 13.52 -3.63 -5.96
C ALA A 35 14.18 -4.59 -4.96
N GLU A 36 14.76 -4.08 -3.85
CA GLU A 36 15.36 -4.93 -2.82
C GLU A 36 14.31 -5.79 -2.12
N ALA A 37 13.18 -5.21 -1.73
CA ALA A 37 12.10 -5.93 -1.08
C ALA A 37 11.46 -6.98 -2.00
N TYR A 38 11.25 -6.64 -3.26
CA TYR A 38 10.72 -7.56 -4.26
C TYR A 38 11.68 -8.72 -4.53
N LYS A 39 12.98 -8.44 -4.70
CA LYS A 39 14.01 -9.47 -4.85
C LYS A 39 14.00 -10.44 -3.66
N TYR A 40 14.01 -9.91 -2.44
CA TYR A 40 13.95 -10.72 -1.23
C TYR A 40 12.69 -11.59 -1.21
N ARG A 41 11.54 -11.04 -1.60
CA ARG A 41 10.27 -11.76 -1.65
C ARG A 41 10.29 -12.91 -2.66
N VAL A 42 10.93 -12.73 -3.82
CA VAL A 42 11.09 -13.77 -4.85
C VAL A 42 12.06 -14.87 -4.36
N GLU A 43 13.15 -14.50 -3.71
CA GLU A 43 14.12 -15.45 -3.14
C GLU A 43 13.51 -16.29 -1.99
N HIS A 44 12.49 -15.76 -1.31
CA HIS A 44 11.75 -16.43 -0.22
C HIS A 44 10.31 -16.78 -0.63
N LYS A 45 10.10 -17.16 -1.90
CA LYS A 45 8.78 -17.38 -2.48
C LYS A 45 7.96 -18.49 -1.80
N ASP A 46 8.61 -19.45 -1.18
CA ASP A 46 7.96 -20.60 -0.54
C ASP A 46 7.39 -20.27 0.86
N GLN A 47 7.53 -19.04 1.32
CA GLN A 47 7.06 -18.58 2.62
C GLN A 47 6.21 -17.31 2.46
N PRO A 48 5.13 -17.15 3.25
CA PRO A 48 4.38 -15.90 3.32
C PRO A 48 5.16 -14.87 4.15
N VAL A 49 5.93 -13.99 3.48
CA VAL A 49 6.77 -12.97 4.13
C VAL A 49 5.95 -11.71 4.41
N VAL A 50 6.07 -11.18 5.64
CA VAL A 50 5.38 -9.96 6.09
C VAL A 50 6.39 -8.91 6.58
N PRO A 51 6.06 -7.61 6.54
CA PRO A 51 6.87 -6.58 7.18
C PRO A 51 6.89 -6.75 8.71
N GLN A 52 7.93 -6.25 9.36
CA GLN A 52 8.09 -6.35 10.81
C GLN A 52 6.90 -5.75 11.57
N GLY A 53 6.31 -6.51 12.48
CA GLY A 53 5.17 -6.12 13.30
C GLY A 53 3.83 -6.04 12.57
N VAL A 54 3.78 -6.39 11.29
CA VAL A 54 2.53 -6.51 10.52
C VAL A 54 1.94 -7.91 10.71
N ASN A 55 0.61 -8.00 10.79
CA ASN A 55 -0.13 -9.23 11.04
C ASN A 55 0.17 -9.89 12.40
N ASP A 56 0.46 -9.08 13.41
CA ASP A 56 0.61 -9.58 14.77
C ASP A 56 -0.77 -9.99 15.34
N PRO A 57 -1.00 -11.30 15.62
CA PRO A 57 -2.28 -11.79 16.13
C PRO A 57 -2.55 -11.35 17.56
N ASP A 58 -1.52 -10.93 18.29
CA ASP A 58 -1.62 -10.47 19.69
C ASP A 58 -1.84 -8.96 19.78
N CYS A 59 -1.76 -8.22 18.66
CA CYS A 59 -2.00 -6.79 18.66
C CYS A 59 -3.45 -6.46 18.99
N ARG A 60 -3.65 -5.54 19.91
CA ARG A 60 -4.98 -5.03 20.33
C ARG A 60 -5.01 -3.52 20.22
N VAL A 61 -6.14 -3.01 19.74
CA VAL A 61 -6.37 -1.56 19.72
C VAL A 61 -6.32 -0.96 21.12
N THR A 62 -5.91 0.30 21.20
CA THR A 62 -5.76 1.04 22.44
C THR A 62 -6.65 2.28 22.43
N PRO A 63 -6.86 2.97 23.57
CA PRO A 63 -7.58 4.24 23.58
C PRO A 63 -6.97 5.32 22.66
N GLN A 64 -5.67 5.23 22.39
CA GLN A 64 -4.92 6.14 21.50
C GLN A 64 -5.04 5.72 20.03
N HIS A 65 -5.05 4.41 19.76
CA HIS A 65 -5.16 3.82 18.43
C HIS A 65 -6.35 2.87 18.41
N LYS A 66 -7.55 3.43 18.13
CA LYS A 66 -8.83 2.70 18.21
C LYS A 66 -9.17 1.91 16.97
N GLN A 67 -8.47 2.18 15.85
CA GLN A 67 -8.66 1.53 14.58
C GLN A 67 -7.50 0.58 14.27
N ALA A 68 -7.74 -0.43 13.47
CA ALA A 68 -6.68 -1.19 12.81
C ALA A 68 -6.30 -0.51 11.49
N VAL A 69 -5.03 -0.60 11.10
CA VAL A 69 -4.56 -0.15 9.78
C VAL A 69 -4.53 -1.36 8.85
N VAL A 70 -5.12 -1.22 7.67
CA VAL A 70 -5.10 -2.25 6.62
C VAL A 70 -4.33 -1.74 5.41
N LEU A 71 -3.25 -2.44 5.06
CA LEU A 71 -2.36 -2.16 3.95
C LEU A 71 -2.82 -2.92 2.70
N VAL A 72 -3.00 -2.21 1.58
CA VAL A 72 -3.45 -2.81 0.32
C VAL A 72 -2.50 -2.43 -0.81
N HIS A 73 -1.78 -3.43 -1.32
CA HIS A 73 -0.66 -3.26 -2.27
C HIS A 73 -1.10 -2.85 -3.68
N GLY A 74 -0.15 -2.52 -4.53
CA GLY A 74 -0.36 -2.13 -5.92
C GLY A 74 -0.49 -3.31 -6.90
N THR A 75 -0.43 -2.98 -8.19
CA THR A 75 -0.50 -3.95 -9.29
C THR A 75 0.78 -4.78 -9.38
N ASP A 76 0.64 -6.08 -9.64
CA ASP A 76 1.71 -7.05 -9.94
C ASP A 76 2.86 -7.09 -8.92
N THR A 77 2.56 -6.81 -7.67
CA THR A 77 3.49 -6.81 -6.54
C THR A 77 3.00 -7.72 -5.42
N THR A 78 3.54 -7.56 -4.23
CA THR A 78 3.08 -8.23 -2.99
C THR A 78 2.95 -7.21 -1.87
N MET A 79 2.17 -7.54 -0.86
CA MET A 79 2.05 -6.71 0.35
C MET A 79 3.42 -6.44 0.99
N TYR A 80 4.27 -7.45 1.08
CA TYR A 80 5.60 -7.27 1.63
C TYR A 80 6.47 -6.35 0.77
N ALA A 81 6.47 -6.53 -0.56
CA ALA A 81 7.31 -5.74 -1.45
C ALA A 81 6.93 -4.25 -1.41
N ASP A 82 5.64 -3.93 -1.37
CA ASP A 82 5.21 -2.54 -1.30
C ASP A 82 5.38 -1.92 0.11
N TYR A 83 5.26 -2.71 1.17
CA TYR A 83 5.13 -2.18 2.52
C TYR A 83 6.23 -2.59 3.50
N SER A 84 7.36 -3.17 3.04
CA SER A 84 8.42 -3.62 3.96
C SER A 84 8.93 -2.50 4.87
N GLN A 85 8.96 -1.25 4.39
CA GLN A 85 9.34 -0.08 5.18
C GLN A 85 8.15 0.64 5.81
N LEU A 86 7.17 1.06 5.02
CA LEU A 86 6.02 1.83 5.52
C LEU A 86 5.19 1.01 6.50
N GLY A 87 4.93 -0.28 6.21
CA GLY A 87 4.16 -1.16 7.09
C GLY A 87 4.85 -1.35 8.45
N ALA A 88 6.17 -1.61 8.42
CA ALA A 88 6.96 -1.69 9.64
C ALA A 88 6.96 -0.38 10.45
N ALA A 89 7.04 0.77 9.78
CA ALA A 89 7.00 2.08 10.44
C ALA A 89 5.65 2.33 11.14
N ILE A 90 4.53 1.95 10.52
CA ILE A 90 3.18 2.08 11.10
C ILE A 90 3.04 1.15 12.31
N ALA A 91 3.48 -0.12 12.21
CA ALA A 91 3.46 -1.07 13.32
C ALA A 91 4.35 -0.60 14.48
N GLN A 92 5.57 -0.09 14.19
CA GLN A 92 6.47 0.49 15.20
C GLN A 92 5.89 1.74 15.89
N ALA A 93 5.01 2.48 15.22
CA ALA A 93 4.27 3.59 15.82
C ALA A 93 3.14 3.12 16.75
N GLY A 94 2.95 1.81 16.94
CA GLY A 94 2.00 1.21 17.88
C GLY A 94 0.62 0.95 17.30
N TRP A 95 0.47 0.97 16.00
CA TRP A 95 -0.79 0.61 15.32
C TRP A 95 -0.88 -0.88 15.08
N CYS A 96 -2.04 -1.49 15.34
CA CYS A 96 -2.36 -2.82 14.85
C CYS A 96 -2.48 -2.76 13.33
N THR A 97 -1.47 -3.30 12.64
CA THR A 97 -1.29 -3.16 11.20
C THR A 97 -1.43 -4.52 10.54
N TYR A 98 -2.28 -4.59 9.52
CA TYR A 98 -2.59 -5.82 8.80
C TYR A 98 -2.39 -5.61 7.30
N GLY A 99 -2.00 -6.69 6.62
CA GLY A 99 -1.85 -6.67 5.16
C GLY A 99 -1.92 -8.08 4.59
N PHE A 100 -2.29 -8.19 3.33
CA PHE A 100 -2.52 -9.46 2.64
C PHE A 100 -2.20 -9.32 1.15
N ASP A 101 -1.96 -10.46 0.49
CA ASP A 101 -1.82 -10.52 -0.96
C ASP A 101 -3.18 -10.89 -1.58
N TYR A 102 -3.59 -10.15 -2.63
CA TYR A 102 -4.91 -10.29 -3.25
C TYR A 102 -4.83 -10.34 -4.78
N GLY A 103 -5.91 -10.76 -5.42
CA GLY A 103 -6.07 -10.68 -6.86
C GLY A 103 -5.06 -11.52 -7.63
N ALA A 104 -4.80 -12.74 -7.16
CA ALA A 104 -3.88 -13.66 -7.82
C ALA A 104 -4.25 -13.88 -9.29
N GLY A 105 -3.27 -13.81 -10.18
CA GLY A 105 -3.48 -14.09 -11.60
C GLY A 105 -3.82 -15.56 -11.88
N PRO A 106 -4.34 -15.87 -13.09
CA PRO A 106 -4.86 -17.21 -13.40
C PRO A 106 -3.77 -18.29 -13.53
N ALA A 107 -2.52 -17.91 -13.73
CA ALA A 107 -1.40 -18.82 -13.88
C ALA A 107 -0.30 -18.53 -12.84
N PRO A 108 0.55 -19.51 -12.50
CA PRO A 108 1.60 -19.33 -11.50
C PRO A 108 2.59 -18.20 -11.81
N ASP A 109 2.82 -17.90 -13.07
CA ASP A 109 3.70 -16.82 -13.54
C ASP A 109 3.06 -15.42 -13.47
N LYS A 110 1.77 -15.33 -13.14
CA LYS A 110 1.06 -14.05 -12.97
C LYS A 110 1.09 -13.63 -11.50
N GLY A 111 1.27 -12.33 -11.25
CA GLY A 111 1.39 -11.77 -9.90
C GLY A 111 0.09 -11.67 -9.13
N PHE A 112 0.14 -10.91 -8.07
CA PHE A 112 -1.02 -10.43 -7.32
C PHE A 112 -1.49 -9.08 -7.88
N GLY A 113 -2.73 -8.66 -7.54
CA GLY A 113 -3.32 -7.47 -8.15
C GLY A 113 -3.65 -7.65 -9.64
N TRP A 114 -3.80 -8.88 -10.11
CA TRP A 114 -4.13 -9.23 -11.49
C TRP A 114 -5.64 -9.33 -11.74
N ALA A 115 -6.37 -9.93 -10.80
CA ALA A 115 -7.80 -10.19 -10.92
C ALA A 115 -8.61 -8.87 -10.97
N PRO A 116 -9.87 -8.91 -11.48
CA PRO A 116 -10.75 -7.74 -11.46
C PRO A 116 -10.83 -7.09 -10.07
N ILE A 117 -11.01 -5.77 -10.03
CA ILE A 117 -11.07 -4.99 -8.78
C ILE A 117 -12.19 -5.49 -7.87
N GLU A 118 -13.34 -5.86 -8.43
CA GLU A 118 -14.46 -6.41 -7.68
C GLU A 118 -14.08 -7.69 -6.94
N GLN A 119 -13.44 -8.65 -7.61
CA GLN A 119 -12.95 -9.88 -6.98
C GLN A 119 -11.87 -9.61 -5.92
N SER A 120 -11.02 -8.63 -6.15
CA SER A 120 -10.02 -8.18 -5.18
C SER A 120 -10.67 -7.56 -3.94
N ALA A 121 -11.77 -6.84 -4.11
CA ALA A 121 -12.54 -6.25 -3.02
C ALA A 121 -13.27 -7.29 -2.16
N GLU A 122 -13.70 -8.43 -2.72
CA GLU A 122 -14.22 -9.55 -1.93
C GLU A 122 -13.15 -10.14 -0.98
N GLN A 123 -11.89 -10.22 -1.44
CA GLN A 123 -10.77 -10.65 -0.60
C GLN A 123 -10.44 -9.59 0.47
N LEU A 124 -10.54 -8.31 0.13
CA LEU A 124 -10.40 -7.21 1.09
C LEU A 124 -11.46 -7.28 2.19
N ASP A 125 -12.72 -7.65 1.87
CA ASP A 125 -13.77 -7.81 2.87
C ASP A 125 -13.39 -8.83 3.94
N GLN A 126 -12.87 -9.99 3.52
CA GLN A 126 -12.36 -11.03 4.43
C GLN A 126 -11.20 -10.52 5.28
N ALA A 127 -10.27 -9.78 4.68
CA ALA A 127 -9.10 -9.23 5.38
C ALA A 127 -9.52 -8.16 6.41
N VAL A 128 -10.46 -7.27 6.08
CA VAL A 128 -11.01 -6.27 7.01
C VAL A 128 -11.72 -6.95 8.18
N ALA A 129 -12.53 -7.96 7.90
CA ALA A 129 -13.21 -8.72 8.95
C ALA A 129 -12.20 -9.41 9.89
N ALA A 130 -11.12 -9.98 9.33
CA ALA A 130 -10.05 -10.62 10.10
C ALA A 130 -9.26 -9.60 10.94
N ALA A 131 -8.85 -8.49 10.37
CA ALA A 131 -8.15 -7.42 11.08
C ALA A 131 -8.96 -6.86 12.27
N ARG A 132 -10.27 -6.66 12.07
CA ARG A 132 -11.18 -6.20 13.13
C ARG A 132 -11.34 -7.25 14.23
N ARG A 133 -11.53 -8.52 13.86
CA ARG A 133 -11.64 -9.62 14.87
C ARG A 133 -10.37 -9.75 15.68
N SER A 134 -9.21 -9.78 15.02
CA SER A 134 -7.91 -9.96 15.66
C SER A 134 -7.59 -8.79 16.60
N SER A 135 -7.73 -7.55 16.16
CA SER A 135 -7.35 -6.36 16.91
C SER A 135 -8.41 -5.89 17.92
N GLY A 136 -9.68 -6.28 17.76
CA GLY A 136 -10.81 -5.72 18.47
C GLY A 136 -11.23 -4.32 17.98
N ALA A 137 -10.77 -3.89 16.79
CA ALA A 137 -11.14 -2.62 16.20
C ALA A 137 -12.59 -2.61 15.70
N GLU A 138 -13.32 -1.52 15.92
CA GLU A 138 -14.67 -1.33 15.35
C GLU A 138 -14.62 -0.83 13.89
N SER A 139 -13.54 -0.12 13.52
CA SER A 139 -13.32 0.41 12.17
C SER A 139 -11.84 0.34 11.79
N VAL A 140 -11.56 0.54 10.51
CA VAL A 140 -10.21 0.49 9.98
C VAL A 140 -9.78 1.83 9.38
N VAL A 141 -8.46 2.01 9.27
CA VAL A 141 -7.82 3.00 8.40
C VAL A 141 -7.19 2.24 7.25
N PHE A 142 -7.53 2.60 6.03
CA PHE A 142 -6.87 2.07 4.84
C PHE A 142 -5.63 2.88 4.49
N VAL A 143 -4.55 2.17 4.12
CA VAL A 143 -3.41 2.71 3.39
C VAL A 143 -3.28 1.91 2.11
N GLY A 144 -3.83 2.44 1.04
CA GLY A 144 -3.83 1.80 -0.29
C GLY A 144 -2.78 2.44 -1.19
N PHE A 145 -1.91 1.64 -1.80
CA PHE A 145 -0.95 2.12 -2.78
C PHE A 145 -1.42 1.77 -4.19
N SER A 146 -1.39 2.76 -5.10
CA SER A 146 -1.72 2.55 -6.52
C SER A 146 -3.08 1.84 -6.68
N GLN A 147 -3.13 0.67 -7.30
CA GLN A 147 -4.33 -0.16 -7.42
C GLN A 147 -5.00 -0.43 -6.07
N GLY A 148 -4.23 -0.64 -4.99
CA GLY A 148 -4.78 -0.87 -3.66
C GLY A 148 -5.66 0.28 -3.15
N ALA A 149 -5.35 1.51 -3.56
CA ALA A 149 -6.20 2.65 -3.29
C ALA A 149 -7.56 2.56 -4.05
N THR A 150 -7.56 2.02 -5.26
CA THR A 150 -8.80 1.80 -6.03
C THR A 150 -9.62 0.64 -5.46
N VAL A 151 -8.99 -0.48 -5.08
CA VAL A 151 -9.67 -1.63 -4.46
C VAL A 151 -10.39 -1.20 -3.18
N THR A 152 -9.71 -0.43 -2.32
CA THR A 152 -10.31 0.08 -1.07
C THR A 152 -11.43 1.09 -1.32
N ARG A 153 -11.30 1.97 -2.33
CA ARG A 153 -12.41 2.87 -2.72
C ARG A 153 -13.61 2.09 -3.23
N TYR A 154 -13.40 1.12 -4.13
CA TYR A 154 -14.48 0.29 -4.64
C TYR A 154 -15.20 -0.44 -3.49
N TRP A 155 -14.46 -1.04 -2.57
CA TRP A 155 -15.03 -1.71 -1.40
C TRP A 155 -15.88 -0.75 -0.55
N MET A 156 -15.40 0.47 -0.26
CA MET A 156 -16.17 1.47 0.49
C MET A 156 -17.45 1.91 -0.22
N HIS A 157 -17.43 1.98 -1.57
CA HIS A 157 -18.59 2.37 -2.36
C HIS A 157 -19.60 1.25 -2.56
N SER A 158 -19.20 -0.02 -2.43
CA SER A 158 -20.06 -1.18 -2.74
C SER A 158 -21.15 -1.44 -1.69
N ASP A 159 -20.95 -1.03 -0.43
CA ASP A 159 -21.93 -1.20 0.65
C ASP A 159 -21.82 -0.05 1.68
N PRO A 160 -22.91 0.57 2.12
CA PRO A 160 -22.90 1.56 3.21
C PRO A 160 -22.27 1.03 4.51
N ALA A 161 -22.34 -0.28 4.79
CA ALA A 161 -21.70 -0.89 5.95
C ALA A 161 -20.17 -0.86 5.84
N HIS A 162 -19.62 -0.95 4.63
CA HIS A 162 -18.19 -0.82 4.37
C HIS A 162 -17.70 0.60 4.64
N ALA A 163 -18.45 1.60 4.18
CA ALA A 163 -18.16 3.00 4.51
C ALA A 163 -18.20 3.23 6.03
N ALA A 164 -19.21 2.70 6.74
CA ALA A 164 -19.32 2.81 8.20
C ALA A 164 -18.19 2.09 8.95
N ALA A 165 -17.63 1.03 8.38
CA ALA A 165 -16.48 0.32 8.94
C ALA A 165 -15.14 1.02 8.64
N THR A 166 -15.13 2.11 7.85
CA THR A 166 -13.92 2.86 7.49
C THR A 166 -13.87 4.18 8.23
N HIS A 167 -12.84 4.39 9.03
CA HIS A 167 -12.59 5.67 9.70
C HIS A 167 -11.89 6.68 8.79
N LYS A 168 -10.87 6.21 8.07
CA LYS A 168 -10.05 7.03 7.17
C LYS A 168 -9.53 6.21 6.00
N TRP A 169 -9.45 6.81 4.85
CA TRP A 169 -8.82 6.26 3.66
C TRP A 169 -7.61 7.14 3.27
N ILE A 170 -6.44 6.51 3.11
CA ILE A 170 -5.20 7.15 2.65
C ILE A 170 -4.80 6.46 1.35
N GLY A 171 -4.92 7.18 0.24
CA GLY A 171 -4.52 6.72 -1.09
C GLY A 171 -3.15 7.28 -1.48
N LEU A 172 -2.17 6.39 -1.62
CA LEU A 172 -0.82 6.74 -2.09
C LEU A 172 -0.76 6.54 -3.60
N ALA A 173 -0.44 7.58 -4.36
CA ALA A 173 -0.41 7.55 -5.83
C ALA A 173 -1.66 6.84 -6.40
N SER A 174 -2.85 7.24 -5.92
CA SER A 174 -4.12 6.60 -6.28
C SER A 174 -4.50 6.91 -7.73
N PRO A 175 -4.79 5.91 -8.58
CA PRO A 175 -5.35 6.16 -9.90
C PRO A 175 -6.84 6.53 -9.81
N THR A 176 -7.15 7.59 -9.08
CA THR A 176 -8.53 8.03 -8.77
C THR A 176 -9.35 8.25 -10.04
N ARG A 177 -8.74 8.82 -11.09
CA ARG A 177 -9.36 8.98 -12.43
C ARG A 177 -8.62 8.19 -13.48
N GLY A 178 -7.94 7.12 -13.05
CA GLY A 178 -7.16 6.25 -13.91
C GLY A 178 -5.75 6.74 -14.22
N GLY A 179 -4.98 5.88 -14.83
CA GLY A 179 -3.63 6.11 -15.30
C GLY A 179 -3.49 5.82 -16.79
N ASN A 180 -2.42 6.29 -17.40
CA ASN A 180 -2.09 5.98 -18.79
C ASN A 180 -0.86 5.06 -18.93
N PHE A 181 -0.26 4.68 -17.79
CA PHE A 181 0.84 3.71 -17.71
C PHE A 181 1.95 3.99 -18.73
N TYR A 182 2.61 5.17 -18.63
CA TYR A 182 3.65 5.67 -19.55
C TYR A 182 3.17 5.93 -20.98
N GLY A 183 1.87 6.11 -21.20
CA GLY A 183 1.32 6.20 -22.54
C GLY A 183 1.32 4.87 -23.30
N LEU A 184 1.82 3.78 -22.72
CA LEU A 184 1.84 2.45 -23.35
C LEU A 184 0.44 1.94 -23.66
N ALA A 185 -0.51 2.25 -22.80
CA ALA A 185 -1.90 1.93 -23.03
C ALA A 185 -2.47 2.61 -24.28
N HIS A 186 -2.18 3.87 -24.49
CA HIS A 186 -2.59 4.59 -25.70
C HIS A 186 -1.85 4.07 -26.95
N LEU A 187 -0.57 3.72 -26.80
CA LEU A 187 0.22 3.13 -27.86
C LEU A 187 -0.33 1.76 -28.30
N ALA A 188 -0.72 0.90 -27.34
CA ALA A 188 -1.31 -0.40 -27.61
C ALA A 188 -2.68 -0.29 -28.30
N GLN A 189 -3.49 0.70 -27.91
CA GLN A 189 -4.77 1.00 -28.59
C GLN A 189 -4.56 1.50 -30.03
N THR A 190 -3.52 2.31 -30.24
CA THR A 190 -3.21 2.90 -31.55
C THR A 190 -2.56 1.88 -32.52
N PHE A 191 -1.77 0.96 -32.00
CA PHE A 191 -1.03 -0.03 -32.76
C PHE A 191 -1.35 -1.45 -32.27
N PRO A 192 -2.35 -2.15 -32.86
CA PRO A 192 -2.78 -3.48 -32.41
C PRO A 192 -1.67 -4.53 -32.31
N TRP A 193 -0.62 -4.41 -33.14
CA TRP A 193 0.54 -5.33 -33.09
C TRP A 193 1.38 -5.17 -31.82
N LEU A 194 1.30 -4.02 -31.14
CA LEU A 194 1.90 -3.81 -29.81
C LEU A 194 1.12 -4.48 -28.70
N HIS A 195 -0.14 -4.86 -28.93
CA HIS A 195 -1.01 -5.50 -27.95
C HIS A 195 -0.38 -6.77 -27.37
N ASP A 196 0.24 -7.61 -28.21
CA ASP A 196 0.90 -8.83 -27.76
C ASP A 196 2.20 -8.54 -27.02
N VAL A 197 2.93 -7.49 -27.42
CA VAL A 197 4.12 -7.01 -26.73
C VAL A 197 3.75 -6.44 -25.38
N VAL A 198 2.79 -5.54 -25.33
CA VAL A 198 2.25 -4.93 -24.12
C VAL A 198 1.61 -5.98 -23.21
N GLY A 199 0.94 -6.99 -23.77
CA GLY A 199 0.37 -8.13 -23.06
C GLY A 199 1.40 -9.04 -22.40
N SER A 200 2.59 -9.15 -22.98
CA SER A 200 3.70 -9.90 -22.38
C SER A 200 4.26 -9.23 -21.13
N PHE A 201 4.00 -7.93 -20.96
CA PHE A 201 4.41 -7.13 -19.80
C PHE A 201 3.37 -7.07 -18.66
N GLY A 202 2.35 -7.93 -18.65
CA GLY A 202 1.31 -7.89 -17.62
C GLY A 202 0.29 -6.75 -17.78
N LEU A 203 0.47 -5.86 -18.76
CA LEU A 203 -0.38 -4.69 -19.02
C LEU A 203 -1.77 -5.04 -19.58
N LEU A 204 -2.14 -6.32 -19.61
CA LEU A 204 -3.46 -6.81 -20.04
C LEU A 204 -4.22 -7.51 -18.90
N SER A 205 -3.83 -7.29 -17.64
CA SER A 205 -4.63 -7.82 -16.54
C SER A 205 -6.02 -7.15 -16.53
N PRO A 206 -7.07 -7.87 -16.13
CA PRO A 206 -8.39 -7.26 -15.95
C PRO A 206 -8.34 -6.03 -15.05
N ALA A 207 -7.62 -6.11 -13.92
CA ALA A 207 -7.46 -5.00 -13.00
C ALA A 207 -6.84 -3.77 -13.68
N LEU A 208 -5.78 -3.96 -14.47
CA LEU A 208 -5.11 -2.85 -15.11
C LEU A 208 -6.00 -2.17 -16.16
N ASN A 209 -6.79 -2.94 -16.91
CA ASN A 209 -7.77 -2.39 -17.84
C ASN A 209 -8.84 -1.54 -17.11
N GLU A 210 -9.26 -1.95 -15.91
CA GLU A 210 -10.18 -1.19 -15.07
C GLU A 210 -9.56 0.10 -14.54
N LEU A 211 -8.23 0.13 -14.34
CA LEU A 211 -7.49 1.32 -13.88
C LEU A 211 -7.16 2.32 -14.99
N MET A 212 -7.48 2.02 -16.24
CA MET A 212 -7.23 2.95 -17.34
C MET A 212 -8.07 4.22 -17.20
N THR A 213 -7.56 5.37 -17.66
CA THR A 213 -8.21 6.68 -17.54
C THR A 213 -9.56 6.56 -18.18
N ASP A 214 -10.10 6.29 -19.05
CA ASP A 214 -11.45 6.33 -19.60
C ASP A 214 -12.22 5.01 -19.41
N SER A 215 -11.77 4.12 -18.52
CA SER A 215 -12.46 2.86 -18.30
C SER A 215 -13.88 3.08 -17.76
N GLU A 216 -14.82 2.25 -18.18
CA GLU A 216 -16.19 2.25 -17.63
C GLU A 216 -16.19 1.99 -16.12
N PHE A 217 -15.26 1.18 -15.63
CA PHE A 217 -15.09 0.92 -14.21
C PHE A 217 -14.79 2.22 -13.44
N ASN A 218 -13.78 3.00 -13.88
CA ASN A 218 -13.44 4.28 -13.24
C ASN A 218 -14.59 5.28 -13.32
N GLN A 219 -15.31 5.35 -14.42
CA GLN A 219 -16.47 6.23 -14.56
C GLN A 219 -17.56 5.85 -13.55
N ARG A 220 -17.87 4.57 -13.40
CA ARG A 220 -18.86 4.08 -12.41
C ARG A 220 -18.39 4.35 -10.98
N LEU A 221 -17.13 4.05 -10.65
CA LEU A 221 -16.58 4.24 -9.30
C LEU A 221 -16.59 5.71 -8.87
N ASN A 222 -16.47 6.64 -9.82
CA ASN A 222 -16.44 8.08 -9.56
C ASN A 222 -17.83 8.74 -9.62
N THR A 223 -18.89 7.99 -9.84
CA THR A 223 -20.27 8.49 -9.98
C THR A 223 -21.17 7.88 -8.88
N PRO A 224 -22.00 8.67 -8.18
CA PRO A 224 -22.19 10.12 -8.32
C PRO A 224 -21.10 10.97 -7.63
N ALA A 225 -20.23 10.41 -6.82
CA ALA A 225 -19.17 11.10 -6.09
C ALA A 225 -17.91 10.23 -5.97
N GLU A 226 -16.75 10.86 -5.91
CA GLU A 226 -15.46 10.17 -5.70
C GLU A 226 -15.23 9.76 -4.24
N THR A 227 -16.00 10.32 -3.31
CA THR A 227 -15.90 10.09 -1.86
C THR A 227 -17.15 9.43 -1.30
N VAL A 228 -16.99 8.70 -0.20
CA VAL A 228 -18.12 8.18 0.59
C VAL A 228 -18.38 9.05 1.83
N PRO A 229 -19.64 9.25 2.24
CA PRO A 229 -19.94 10.05 3.43
C PRO A 229 -19.38 9.44 4.71
N GLY A 230 -18.95 10.29 5.64
CA GLY A 230 -18.47 9.89 6.97
C GLY A 230 -17.03 9.38 7.03
N VAL A 231 -16.36 9.23 5.89
CA VAL A 231 -14.95 8.84 5.80
C VAL A 231 -14.09 10.06 5.51
N ARG A 232 -12.98 10.23 6.24
CA ARG A 232 -11.94 11.17 5.86
C ARG A 232 -11.10 10.58 4.73
N HIS A 233 -10.98 11.30 3.62
CA HIS A 233 -10.20 10.89 2.44
C HIS A 233 -8.93 11.71 2.36
N VAL A 234 -7.80 11.03 2.28
CA VAL A 234 -6.49 11.66 2.09
C VAL A 234 -5.83 11.06 0.86
N THR A 235 -5.38 11.90 -0.07
CA THR A 235 -4.48 11.45 -1.14
C THR A 235 -3.09 12.00 -0.89
N ILE A 236 -2.06 11.18 -1.14
CA ILE A 236 -0.67 11.60 -1.16
C ILE A 236 -0.12 11.26 -2.54
N SER A 237 0.24 12.27 -3.30
CA SER A 237 0.66 12.14 -4.70
C SER A 237 1.99 12.84 -4.96
N THR A 238 2.63 12.51 -6.06
CA THR A 238 3.85 13.19 -6.54
C THR A 238 3.62 13.78 -7.93
N ARG A 239 4.24 14.95 -8.21
CA ARG A 239 4.27 15.53 -9.56
C ARG A 239 5.11 14.74 -10.56
N PHE A 240 5.89 13.79 -10.07
CA PHE A 240 6.80 12.96 -10.85
C PHE A 240 6.30 11.53 -11.00
N ASP A 241 4.98 11.34 -10.93
CA ASP A 241 4.34 10.03 -11.09
C ASP A 241 4.44 9.57 -12.54
N GLU A 242 5.21 8.52 -12.78
CA GLU A 242 5.46 7.97 -14.12
C GLU A 242 4.28 7.18 -14.67
N MET A 243 3.45 6.62 -13.77
CA MET A 243 2.25 5.84 -14.12
C MET A 243 1.06 6.74 -14.41
N MET A 244 1.03 7.90 -13.75
CA MET A 244 -0.02 8.91 -13.88
C MET A 244 0.60 10.29 -14.11
N PRO A 245 1.16 10.55 -15.32
CA PRO A 245 1.90 11.80 -15.62
C PRO A 245 1.07 13.06 -15.39
N GLU A 246 -0.25 12.96 -15.43
CA GLU A 246 -1.16 14.01 -15.04
C GLU A 246 -1.43 13.92 -13.52
N GLY A 247 -0.51 14.41 -12.69
CA GLY A 247 -0.55 14.25 -11.23
C GLY A 247 -1.87 14.66 -10.55
N HIS A 248 -2.73 15.42 -11.24
CA HIS A 248 -4.09 15.72 -10.77
C HIS A 248 -5.05 14.50 -10.81
N ASN A 249 -4.72 13.42 -11.53
CA ASN A 249 -5.52 12.20 -11.55
C ASN A 249 -5.50 11.44 -10.21
N ALA A 250 -4.48 11.69 -9.38
CA ALA A 250 -4.40 11.11 -8.04
C ALA A 250 -5.28 11.83 -7.01
N ALA A 251 -5.57 13.12 -7.22
CA ALA A 251 -6.40 13.89 -6.29
C ALA A 251 -7.85 13.40 -6.31
N ILE A 252 -8.53 13.45 -5.16
CA ILE A 252 -9.94 13.12 -5.02
C ILE A 252 -10.78 14.40 -4.91
N ARG A 253 -11.92 14.46 -5.58
CA ARG A 253 -12.86 15.57 -5.46
C ARG A 253 -13.78 15.36 -4.29
N ALA A 254 -13.90 16.38 -3.44
CA ALA A 254 -14.82 16.31 -2.32
C ALA A 254 -16.27 16.24 -2.82
N GLY A 255 -16.97 15.20 -2.39
CA GLY A 255 -18.44 15.17 -2.47
C GLY A 255 -19.06 16.10 -1.43
N GLN A 256 -20.38 16.13 -1.37
CA GLN A 256 -21.09 16.97 -0.41
C GLN A 256 -20.73 16.56 1.03
N ASN A 257 -20.27 17.52 1.84
CA ASN A 257 -19.84 17.34 3.24
C ASN A 257 -18.71 16.30 3.44
N ALA A 258 -17.89 16.04 2.42
CA ALA A 258 -16.76 15.14 2.54
C ALA A 258 -15.54 15.86 3.14
N ASP A 259 -14.83 15.19 4.04
CA ASP A 259 -13.52 15.60 4.57
C ASP A 259 -12.43 15.06 3.64
N VAL A 260 -11.76 15.97 2.92
CA VAL A 260 -10.77 15.62 1.90
C VAL A 260 -9.50 16.43 2.12
N ASP A 261 -8.34 15.77 2.09
CA ASP A 261 -7.02 16.39 2.03
C ASP A 261 -6.22 15.78 0.86
N ASN A 262 -5.88 16.63 -0.13
CA ASN A 262 -5.06 16.22 -1.26
C ASN A 262 -3.65 16.78 -1.10
N ILE A 263 -2.71 15.91 -0.76
CA ILE A 263 -1.33 16.26 -0.43
C ILE A 263 -0.45 15.95 -1.63
N VAL A 264 0.29 16.95 -2.09
CA VAL A 264 1.34 16.77 -3.09
C VAL A 264 2.69 16.80 -2.39
N VAL A 265 3.51 15.78 -2.56
CA VAL A 265 4.82 15.63 -1.89
C VAL A 265 5.67 16.88 -2.08
N GLN A 266 5.68 17.47 -3.28
CA GLN A 266 6.49 18.66 -3.61
C GLN A 266 6.00 19.96 -2.96
N ASP A 267 4.78 19.99 -2.42
CA ASP A 267 4.31 21.13 -1.63
C ASP A 267 4.88 21.11 -0.20
N VAL A 268 5.31 19.91 0.25
CA VAL A 268 5.95 19.68 1.55
C VAL A 268 7.46 19.64 1.41
N CYS A 269 7.97 19.05 0.33
CA CYS A 269 9.39 18.89 0.06
C CYS A 269 9.68 19.14 -1.43
N PRO A 270 9.99 20.39 -1.84
CA PRO A 270 10.17 20.77 -3.24
C PRO A 270 11.25 19.98 -3.99
N ASP A 271 12.32 19.58 -3.28
CA ASP A 271 13.46 18.85 -3.86
C ASP A 271 13.26 17.32 -3.87
N ASN A 272 12.08 16.84 -3.49
CA ASN A 272 11.75 15.43 -3.59
C ASN A 272 11.15 15.14 -4.97
N HIS A 273 11.95 14.55 -5.87
CA HIS A 273 11.51 14.16 -7.21
C HIS A 273 11.22 12.65 -7.33
N GLY A 274 10.90 12.01 -6.21
CA GLY A 274 10.51 10.59 -6.20
C GLY A 274 9.23 10.35 -6.97
N GLY A 275 9.21 9.31 -7.80
CA GLY A 275 8.09 8.91 -8.63
C GLY A 275 7.17 7.88 -7.97
N HIS A 276 6.32 7.24 -8.79
CA HIS A 276 5.28 6.29 -8.38
C HIS A 276 5.83 5.16 -7.50
N MET A 277 6.85 4.44 -7.99
CA MET A 277 7.39 3.26 -7.32
C MET A 277 8.15 3.57 -6.01
N PHE A 278 8.44 4.84 -5.74
CA PHE A 278 9.10 5.26 -4.51
C PHE A 278 8.11 5.68 -3.41
N MET A 279 6.82 5.77 -3.68
CA MET A 279 5.84 6.35 -2.74
C MET A 279 5.84 5.66 -1.37
N THR A 280 5.88 4.35 -1.32
CA THR A 280 5.85 3.58 -0.05
C THR A 280 7.21 3.50 0.66
N TYR A 281 8.28 3.91 -0.02
CA TYR A 281 9.67 3.97 0.47
C TYR A 281 10.17 5.40 0.70
N ASN A 282 9.40 6.39 0.28
CA ASN A 282 9.76 7.79 0.39
C ASN A 282 9.64 8.27 1.86
N PRO A 283 10.75 8.69 2.52
CA PRO A 283 10.69 9.09 3.93
C PRO A 283 9.73 10.25 4.20
N THR A 284 9.56 11.18 3.25
CA THR A 284 8.56 12.25 3.35
C THR A 284 7.14 11.69 3.33
N VAL A 285 6.85 10.74 2.45
CA VAL A 285 5.54 10.08 2.37
C VAL A 285 5.26 9.25 3.61
N ILE A 286 6.25 8.50 4.11
CA ILE A 286 6.14 7.73 5.34
C ILE A 286 5.75 8.65 6.51
N ASP A 287 6.44 9.77 6.68
CA ASP A 287 6.11 10.74 7.73
C ASP A 287 4.74 11.39 7.52
N LEU A 288 4.31 11.64 6.27
CA LEU A 288 2.97 12.12 5.95
C LEU A 288 1.89 11.11 6.37
N VAL A 289 2.07 9.82 6.07
CA VAL A 289 1.16 8.75 6.53
C VAL A 289 1.13 8.68 8.05
N LEU A 290 2.30 8.68 8.69
CA LEU A 290 2.40 8.68 10.16
C LEU A 290 1.77 9.93 10.78
N SER A 291 1.82 11.08 10.10
CA SER A 291 1.14 12.31 10.51
C SER A 291 -0.38 12.17 10.44
N GLU A 292 -0.91 11.58 9.37
CA GLU A 292 -2.33 11.29 9.25
C GLU A 292 -2.83 10.25 10.27
N LEU A 293 -1.94 9.40 10.74
CA LEU A 293 -2.19 8.45 11.83
C LEU A 293 -1.96 9.06 13.23
N GLY A 294 -1.51 10.31 13.32
CA GLY A 294 -1.27 11.01 14.59
C GLY A 294 0.02 10.62 15.33
N ALA A 295 0.89 9.83 14.68
CA ALA A 295 2.17 9.40 15.26
C ALA A 295 3.28 10.45 15.12
N VAL A 296 3.20 11.29 14.09
CA VAL A 296 4.11 12.41 13.82
C VAL A 296 3.29 13.68 13.68
N SER A 297 3.71 14.81 14.24
CA SER A 297 3.00 16.06 13.98
C SER A 297 3.37 16.61 12.58
N ARG A 298 2.40 17.28 11.93
CA ARG A 298 2.53 17.71 10.53
C ARG A 298 3.73 18.63 10.28
N ASP A 299 4.08 19.45 11.24
CA ASP A 299 5.24 20.35 11.22
C ASP A 299 6.59 19.63 11.38
N ARG A 300 6.59 18.35 11.74
CA ARG A 300 7.78 17.50 11.88
C ARG A 300 7.96 16.50 10.73
N VAL A 301 7.14 16.56 9.71
CA VAL A 301 7.33 15.76 8.50
C VAL A 301 8.68 16.11 7.87
N ARG A 302 9.51 15.09 7.68
CA ARG A 302 10.86 15.28 7.10
C ARG A 302 10.75 15.64 5.61
N CYS A 303 11.47 16.66 5.19
CA CYS A 303 11.76 16.83 3.77
C CYS A 303 12.99 15.98 3.42
N ALA A 304 12.78 14.89 2.70
CA ALA A 304 13.82 14.01 2.22
C ALA A 304 13.97 14.19 0.70
N PRO A 305 14.98 14.92 0.22
CA PRO A 305 15.21 15.10 -1.21
C PRO A 305 15.42 13.75 -1.92
N ALA A 306 14.88 13.63 -3.13
CA ALA A 306 15.10 12.49 -4.01
C ALA A 306 15.39 13.01 -5.42
N PRO A 307 16.43 12.49 -6.12
CA PRO A 307 16.74 12.95 -7.46
C PRO A 307 15.68 12.50 -8.46
N LEU A 308 15.56 13.25 -9.56
CA LEU A 308 14.68 12.87 -10.67
C LEU A 308 15.07 11.50 -11.23
N GLY A 309 14.08 10.66 -11.47
CA GLY A 309 14.29 9.29 -11.97
C GLY A 309 14.82 8.31 -10.93
N TYR A 310 14.80 8.66 -9.63
CA TYR A 310 15.25 7.77 -8.56
C TYR A 310 14.54 6.41 -8.59
N SER A 311 13.27 6.38 -8.93
CA SER A 311 12.45 5.16 -9.04
C SER A 311 12.53 4.47 -10.42
N MET A 312 13.21 5.06 -11.41
CA MET A 312 13.29 4.46 -12.76
C MET A 312 13.92 3.07 -12.80
N PRO A 313 14.97 2.75 -12.02
CA PRO A 313 15.47 1.38 -11.93
C PRO A 313 14.39 0.39 -11.44
N ASP A 314 13.57 0.79 -10.46
CA ASP A 314 12.47 -0.04 -9.94
C ASP A 314 11.41 -0.26 -11.02
N VAL A 315 11.06 0.79 -11.76
CA VAL A 315 10.14 0.71 -12.90
C VAL A 315 10.66 -0.24 -13.99
N MET A 316 11.91 -0.09 -14.40
CA MET A 316 12.52 -0.92 -15.46
C MET A 316 12.68 -2.38 -15.01
N LEU A 317 12.86 -2.62 -13.72
CA LEU A 317 13.00 -3.95 -13.15
C LEU A 317 11.65 -4.60 -12.84
N PHE A 318 10.59 -3.82 -12.69
CA PHE A 318 9.28 -4.31 -12.26
C PHE A 318 8.71 -5.42 -13.16
N ASP A 319 9.01 -5.37 -14.45
CA ASP A 319 8.52 -6.35 -15.44
C ASP A 319 9.56 -7.39 -15.89
N ALA A 320 10.85 -7.05 -15.76
CA ALA A 320 11.94 -7.94 -16.12
C ALA A 320 12.26 -9.00 -15.02
N PRO A 321 12.05 -8.74 -13.71
CA PRO A 321 12.70 -9.51 -12.65
C PRO A 321 12.22 -10.95 -12.52
N ARG A 322 10.95 -11.25 -12.75
CA ARG A 322 10.49 -12.65 -12.59
C ARG A 322 11.25 -13.58 -13.52
N LYS A 323 11.44 -13.20 -14.76
CA LYS A 323 12.18 -13.98 -15.77
C LYS A 323 13.70 -13.88 -15.58
N LEU A 324 14.21 -12.69 -15.23
CA LEU A 324 15.66 -12.45 -15.06
C LEU A 324 16.21 -13.02 -13.74
N LEU A 325 15.40 -13.07 -12.68
CA LEU A 325 15.79 -13.63 -11.39
C LEU A 325 15.55 -15.15 -11.29
N GLY A 326 15.13 -15.80 -12.40
CA GLY A 326 14.95 -17.25 -12.45
C GLY A 326 13.72 -17.79 -11.72
N GLY A 327 12.83 -16.91 -11.27
CA GLY A 327 11.57 -17.27 -10.64
C GLY A 327 10.40 -17.05 -11.57
N THR A 328 9.74 -18.14 -12.01
CA THR A 328 8.52 -18.05 -12.84
C THR A 328 7.26 -18.09 -11.99
N ASP A 329 7.34 -18.61 -10.76
CA ASP A 329 6.16 -18.85 -9.94
C ASP A 329 5.88 -17.70 -8.97
N ARG A 330 4.60 -17.38 -8.82
CA ARG A 330 4.08 -16.45 -7.83
C ARG A 330 4.47 -16.92 -6.42
N PRO A 331 4.90 -16.01 -5.53
CA PRO A 331 5.19 -16.35 -4.15
C PRO A 331 3.95 -16.88 -3.40
N THR A 332 4.18 -17.66 -2.35
CA THR A 332 3.13 -18.08 -1.40
C THR A 332 2.41 -16.84 -0.84
N PRO A 333 1.09 -16.72 -1.00
CA PRO A 333 0.37 -15.52 -0.60
C PRO A 333 0.40 -15.31 0.92
N VAL A 334 0.41 -14.05 1.33
CA VAL A 334 0.06 -13.65 2.69
C VAL A 334 -1.47 -13.64 2.79
N ASP A 335 -2.03 -14.50 3.62
CA ASP A 335 -3.46 -14.60 3.89
C ASP A 335 -3.72 -14.40 5.38
N ILE A 336 -4.67 -13.52 5.71
CA ILE A 336 -5.09 -13.22 7.09
C ILE A 336 -6.55 -13.59 7.36
N SER A 337 -7.24 -14.20 6.43
CA SER A 337 -8.68 -14.50 6.54
C SER A 337 -9.04 -15.38 7.76
N THR A 338 -8.07 -16.14 8.26
CA THR A 338 -8.21 -17.05 9.40
C THR A 338 -7.81 -16.44 10.75
N MET A 339 -7.40 -15.17 10.80
CA MET A 339 -7.06 -14.47 12.05
C MET A 339 -8.26 -14.17 12.93
#